data_4feff9023c6f87a6d9085d3a6321a4a7
#
_entry.id   4feff9023c6f87a6d9085d3a6321a4a7
#
_cell.length_a   1.000
_cell.length_b   1.000
_cell.length_c   1.000
_cell.angle_alpha   90.00
_cell.angle_beta   90.00
_cell.angle_gamma   90.00
#
_symmetry.space_group_name_H-M   'P 1'
#
loop_
_entity.id
_entity.type
_entity.pdbx_description
1 polymer ?
#
loop_
_entity_poly.entity_id
_entity_poly.type
_entity_poly.pdbx_seq_one_letter_code
_entity_poly.pdbx_strand_id
1 'polypeptide(L)'
;MSGSPRTKTLDDILLEFSQHRRLMQEELQKVIVGQSDVIEQLFAAIFTRGHCLLEGVPGLAKTLMVSTLARILDVGFKRVQFTPDLMPSDITGTNVLEENESGRRSFRFVEGPIFTNILLADEINRTPPKTQAALLQAMQEREVSVGQETYQLPDPFFTIATQNPIEQEGTYPLPEAQLDRFMFNIKVGYPSASEEEQILLATTRAEKPEVRKVLSGRAIVNIQKLVGGVAVSDYIVKYVARLVRATRPKDPQAPPYVAELVDWGAGPRAGQFLIQGGKAVAAMDGRFSVSIDDVRRIAVPVLRHRIATNFQAQAEGLTSETIVERLVREIPEPEIPRLVK
;
A
#
# COMPACT_ATOMS: atom_id res chain seq x y z
N MET A 1 4.23 45.62 15.72
CA MET A 1 4.65 44.45 16.52
C MET A 1 4.55 43.21 15.66
N SER A 2 5.62 42.84 14.95
CA SER A 2 5.70 41.64 14.15
C SER A 2 6.04 40.46 15.05
N GLY A 3 5.03 39.68 15.37
CA GLY A 3 5.24 38.42 16.08
C GLY A 3 6.03 37.48 15.18
N SER A 4 7.22 37.09 15.59
CA SER A 4 7.96 35.99 14.94
C SER A 4 7.06 34.76 14.87
N PRO A 5 7.01 34.02 13.74
CA PRO A 5 6.23 32.79 13.65
C PRO A 5 6.77 31.83 14.71
N ARG A 6 5.90 31.41 15.64
CA ARG A 6 6.23 30.37 16.63
C ARG A 6 6.66 29.14 15.85
N THR A 7 7.87 28.67 16.08
CA THR A 7 8.34 27.37 15.57
C THR A 7 7.41 26.29 16.12
N LYS A 8 6.69 25.58 15.24
CA LYS A 8 5.79 24.50 15.65
C LYS A 8 6.60 23.43 16.40
N THR A 9 6.10 22.96 17.51
CA THR A 9 6.67 21.82 18.23
C THR A 9 6.36 20.53 17.47
N LEU A 10 7.06 19.45 17.80
CA LEU A 10 6.79 18.13 17.20
C LEU A 10 5.35 17.67 17.50
N ASP A 11 4.88 17.92 18.72
CA ASP A 11 3.51 17.59 19.14
C ASP A 11 2.47 18.37 18.32
N ASP A 12 2.72 19.67 18.06
CA ASP A 12 1.84 20.48 17.20
C ASP A 12 1.74 19.90 15.78
N ILE A 13 2.87 19.42 15.22
CA ILE A 13 2.91 18.85 13.88
C ILE A 13 2.16 17.52 13.82
N LEU A 14 2.31 16.67 14.84
CA LEU A 14 1.60 15.39 14.94
C LEU A 14 0.10 15.60 15.12
N LEU A 15 -0.28 16.55 15.95
CA LEU A 15 -1.69 16.89 16.16
C LEU A 15 -2.33 17.39 14.85
N GLU A 16 -1.64 18.26 14.13
CA GLU A 16 -2.07 18.75 12.80
C GLU A 16 -2.20 17.60 11.80
N PHE A 17 -1.26 16.67 11.78
CA PHE A 17 -1.33 15.50 10.92
C PHE A 17 -2.52 14.58 11.27
N SER A 18 -2.74 14.31 12.55
CA SER A 18 -3.91 13.55 13.02
C SER A 18 -5.24 14.23 12.63
N GLN A 19 -5.32 15.55 12.67
CA GLN A 19 -6.48 16.31 12.20
C GLN A 19 -6.67 16.18 10.68
N HIS A 20 -5.59 16.33 9.90
CA HIS A 20 -5.66 16.13 8.44
C HIS A 20 -6.10 14.70 8.08
N ARG A 21 -5.61 13.68 8.79
CA ARG A 21 -6.04 12.30 8.59
C ARG A 21 -7.54 12.14 8.79
N ARG A 22 -8.12 12.74 9.84
CA ARG A 22 -9.57 12.72 10.09
C ARG A 22 -10.34 13.41 8.96
N LEU A 23 -9.89 14.61 8.57
CA LEU A 23 -10.51 15.35 7.46
C LEU A 23 -10.46 14.55 6.15
N MET A 24 -9.34 13.90 5.82
CA MET A 24 -9.25 13.05 4.63
C MET A 24 -10.24 11.89 4.70
N GLN A 25 -10.39 11.25 5.85
CA GLN A 25 -11.34 10.17 6.05
C GLN A 25 -12.77 10.66 5.90
N GLU A 26 -13.14 11.79 6.49
CA GLU A 26 -14.45 12.41 6.35
C GLU A 26 -14.78 12.76 4.89
N GLU A 27 -13.82 13.35 4.16
CA GLU A 27 -13.99 13.66 2.75
C GLU A 27 -14.16 12.41 1.89
N LEU A 28 -13.41 11.35 2.18
CA LEU A 28 -13.51 10.09 1.45
C LEU A 28 -14.86 9.40 1.72
N GLN A 29 -15.32 9.43 2.96
CA GLN A 29 -16.59 8.84 3.38
C GLN A 29 -17.84 9.53 2.80
N LYS A 30 -17.72 10.73 2.24
CA LYS A 30 -18.81 11.33 1.45
C LYS A 30 -19.13 10.54 0.18
N VAL A 31 -18.14 9.83 -0.35
CA VAL A 31 -18.23 9.10 -1.63
C VAL A 31 -18.18 7.58 -1.42
N ILE A 32 -17.40 7.12 -0.46
CA ILE A 32 -17.17 5.71 -0.15
C ILE A 32 -17.85 5.39 1.17
N VAL A 33 -18.83 4.51 1.13
CA VAL A 33 -19.53 4.03 2.32
C VAL A 33 -18.76 2.86 2.91
N GLY A 34 -18.54 2.85 4.22
CA GLY A 34 -17.81 1.81 4.91
C GLY A 34 -16.31 1.78 4.59
N GLN A 35 -15.73 0.58 4.50
CA GLN A 35 -14.34 0.33 4.08
C GLN A 35 -13.28 1.08 4.92
N SER A 36 -13.57 1.40 6.18
CA SER A 36 -12.68 2.22 7.03
C SER A 36 -11.28 1.61 7.18
N ASP A 37 -11.19 0.28 7.31
CA ASP A 37 -9.91 -0.43 7.45
C ASP A 37 -9.08 -0.38 6.15
N VAL A 38 -9.75 -0.48 4.99
CA VAL A 38 -9.11 -0.35 3.68
C VAL A 38 -8.52 1.06 3.52
N ILE A 39 -9.30 2.08 3.86
CA ILE A 39 -8.89 3.48 3.79
C ILE A 39 -7.68 3.74 4.69
N GLU A 40 -7.70 3.23 5.90
CA GLU A 40 -6.59 3.38 6.84
C GLU A 40 -5.30 2.73 6.33
N GLN A 41 -5.39 1.51 5.79
CA GLN A 41 -4.25 0.82 5.20
C GLN A 41 -3.69 1.59 3.99
N LEU A 42 -4.54 2.18 3.16
CA LEU A 42 -4.13 3.04 2.05
C LEU A 42 -3.39 4.29 2.55
N PHE A 43 -3.90 4.95 3.59
CA PHE A 43 -3.21 6.10 4.19
C PHE A 43 -1.85 5.70 4.76
N ALA A 44 -1.77 4.59 5.51
CA ALA A 44 -0.51 4.11 6.05
C ALA A 44 0.52 3.84 4.95
N ALA A 45 0.10 3.24 3.83
CA ALA A 45 0.98 3.00 2.69
C ALA A 45 1.45 4.30 2.03
N ILE A 46 0.56 5.25 1.77
CA ILE A 46 0.92 6.55 1.17
C ILE A 46 1.95 7.28 2.03
N PHE A 47 1.74 7.32 3.35
CA PHE A 47 2.62 8.03 4.27
C PHE A 47 3.94 7.32 4.57
N THR A 48 4.10 6.07 4.12
CA THR A 48 5.35 5.31 4.20
C THR A 48 6.01 5.05 2.85
N ARG A 49 5.49 5.67 1.78
CA ARG A 49 5.95 5.43 0.40
C ARG A 49 5.81 3.97 -0.04
N GLY A 50 4.89 3.23 0.58
CA GLY A 50 4.58 1.85 0.24
C GLY A 50 3.59 1.76 -0.92
N HIS A 51 3.61 0.64 -1.64
CA HIS A 51 2.63 0.32 -2.68
C HIS A 51 1.66 -0.73 -2.18
N CYS A 52 0.43 -0.76 -2.71
CA CYS A 52 -0.61 -1.69 -2.27
C CYS A 52 -1.12 -2.59 -3.40
N LEU A 53 -1.46 -3.81 -3.01
CA LEU A 53 -2.26 -4.71 -3.83
C LEU A 53 -3.66 -4.79 -3.22
N LEU A 54 -4.70 -4.40 -3.99
CA LEU A 54 -6.09 -4.51 -3.59
C LEU A 54 -6.69 -5.77 -4.19
N GLU A 55 -7.14 -6.67 -3.35
CA GLU A 55 -7.89 -7.85 -3.76
C GLU A 55 -9.38 -7.67 -3.46
N GLY A 56 -10.22 -7.98 -4.42
CA GLY A 56 -11.67 -7.94 -4.25
C GLY A 56 -12.40 -8.11 -5.57
N VAL A 57 -13.63 -8.56 -5.48
CA VAL A 57 -14.48 -8.78 -6.65
C VAL A 57 -14.76 -7.47 -7.40
N PRO A 58 -15.14 -7.53 -8.68
CA PRO A 58 -15.58 -6.37 -9.43
C PRO A 58 -16.77 -5.66 -8.77
N GLY A 59 -16.90 -4.36 -8.99
CA GLY A 59 -18.04 -3.60 -8.47
C GLY A 59 -17.91 -3.04 -7.05
N LEU A 60 -16.84 -3.35 -6.33
CA LEU A 60 -16.62 -2.84 -4.95
C LEU A 60 -15.95 -1.46 -4.88
N ALA A 61 -16.21 -0.60 -5.84
CA ALA A 61 -15.77 0.80 -5.89
C ALA A 61 -14.26 1.05 -5.75
N LYS A 62 -13.38 0.06 -6.03
CA LYS A 62 -11.92 0.21 -5.92
C LYS A 62 -11.39 1.40 -6.70
N THR A 63 -11.76 1.53 -7.98
CA THR A 63 -11.36 2.66 -8.84
C THR A 63 -11.89 4.00 -8.32
N LEU A 64 -13.14 4.03 -7.85
CA LEU A 64 -13.76 5.24 -7.28
C LEU A 64 -13.01 5.68 -6.01
N MET A 65 -12.67 4.74 -5.13
CA MET A 65 -11.91 5.01 -3.90
C MET A 65 -10.56 5.64 -4.22
N VAL A 66 -9.78 5.04 -5.13
CA VAL A 66 -8.44 5.52 -5.48
C VAL A 66 -8.48 6.89 -6.18
N SER A 67 -9.43 7.09 -7.11
CA SER A 67 -9.57 8.38 -7.80
C SER A 67 -10.04 9.48 -6.85
N THR A 68 -10.93 9.18 -5.91
CA THR A 68 -11.37 10.12 -4.88
C THR A 68 -10.21 10.47 -3.93
N LEU A 69 -9.42 9.49 -3.53
CA LEU A 69 -8.22 9.69 -2.72
C LEU A 69 -7.24 10.66 -3.40
N ALA A 70 -6.96 10.48 -4.69
CA ALA A 70 -6.09 11.38 -5.44
C ALA A 70 -6.62 12.83 -5.47
N ARG A 71 -7.92 13.02 -5.59
CA ARG A 71 -8.57 14.35 -5.54
C ARG A 71 -8.42 15.01 -4.17
N ILE A 72 -8.59 14.27 -3.08
CA ILE A 72 -8.43 14.76 -1.70
C ILE A 72 -6.97 15.14 -1.42
N LEU A 73 -6.04 14.41 -2.00
CA LEU A 73 -4.59 14.62 -1.87
C LEU A 73 -4.02 15.64 -2.88
N ASP A 74 -4.86 16.22 -3.73
CA ASP A 74 -4.45 17.18 -4.79
C ASP A 74 -3.20 16.72 -5.56
N VAL A 75 -3.25 15.50 -6.08
CA VAL A 75 -2.15 14.88 -6.84
C VAL A 75 -2.65 14.27 -8.14
N GLY A 76 -1.72 14.10 -9.09
CA GLY A 76 -2.00 13.45 -10.36
C GLY A 76 -2.44 12.00 -10.19
N PHE A 77 -3.45 11.59 -10.97
CA PHE A 77 -4.00 10.24 -11.00
C PHE A 77 -4.09 9.73 -12.43
N LYS A 78 -3.61 8.51 -12.66
CA LYS A 78 -3.86 7.77 -13.91
C LYS A 78 -4.27 6.34 -13.60
N ARG A 79 -5.16 5.80 -14.42
CA ARG A 79 -5.57 4.40 -14.40
C ARG A 79 -5.06 3.71 -15.65
N VAL A 80 -4.48 2.54 -15.50
CA VAL A 80 -4.11 1.63 -16.59
C VAL A 80 -4.85 0.33 -16.36
N GLN A 81 -5.66 -0.07 -17.34
CA GLN A 81 -6.28 -1.38 -17.39
C GLN A 81 -5.27 -2.36 -17.96
N PHE A 82 -4.91 -3.36 -17.18
CA PHE A 82 -3.99 -4.40 -17.61
C PHE A 82 -4.74 -5.44 -18.45
N THR A 83 -4.29 -5.62 -19.70
CA THR A 83 -4.87 -6.53 -20.69
C THR A 83 -3.78 -7.47 -21.23
N PRO A 84 -4.14 -8.62 -21.82
CA PRO A 84 -3.15 -9.57 -22.33
C PRO A 84 -2.20 -8.99 -23.39
N ASP A 85 -2.62 -7.99 -24.12
CA ASP A 85 -1.87 -7.32 -25.20
C ASP A 85 -1.08 -6.09 -24.72
N LEU A 86 -1.24 -5.66 -23.45
CA LEU A 86 -0.54 -4.48 -22.90
C LEU A 86 0.98 -4.69 -22.89
N MET A 87 1.70 -3.77 -23.51
CA MET A 87 3.16 -3.80 -23.58
C MET A 87 3.81 -2.95 -22.46
N PRO A 88 5.05 -3.23 -22.05
CA PRO A 88 5.80 -2.39 -21.12
C PRO A 88 5.85 -0.92 -21.51
N SER A 89 6.05 -0.63 -22.79
CA SER A 89 6.10 0.74 -23.35
C SER A 89 4.78 1.50 -23.20
N ASP A 90 3.64 0.80 -23.13
CA ASP A 90 2.33 1.44 -22.93
C ASP A 90 2.20 2.00 -21.50
N ILE A 91 2.99 1.46 -20.56
CA ILE A 91 3.05 1.92 -19.17
C ILE A 91 4.15 2.94 -18.97
N THR A 92 5.36 2.62 -19.45
CA THR A 92 6.57 3.41 -19.18
C THR A 92 6.79 4.57 -20.15
N GLY A 93 6.16 4.52 -21.33
CA GLY A 93 6.44 5.44 -22.42
C GLY A 93 7.49 4.90 -23.38
N THR A 94 7.72 5.63 -24.45
CA THR A 94 8.58 5.22 -25.55
C THR A 94 9.24 6.41 -26.23
N ASN A 95 10.37 6.17 -26.91
CA ASN A 95 11.01 7.16 -27.77
C ASN A 95 10.35 7.17 -29.14
N VAL A 96 9.84 8.30 -29.57
CA VAL A 96 9.24 8.53 -30.88
C VAL A 96 10.22 9.33 -31.73
N LEU A 97 10.41 8.91 -32.98
CA LEU A 97 11.22 9.65 -33.94
C LEU A 97 10.41 10.83 -34.47
N GLU A 98 10.81 12.04 -34.14
CA GLU A 98 10.21 13.26 -34.70
C GLU A 98 11.16 13.92 -35.71
N GLU A 99 10.56 14.43 -36.78
CA GLU A 99 11.28 15.27 -37.77
C GLU A 99 10.86 16.74 -37.53
N ASN A 100 11.83 17.59 -37.24
CA ASN A 100 11.56 19.01 -37.04
C ASN A 100 11.41 19.75 -38.40
N GLU A 101 10.97 21.00 -38.38
CA GLU A 101 10.76 21.83 -39.56
C GLU A 101 12.00 21.98 -40.46
N SER A 102 13.19 21.70 -39.97
CA SER A 102 14.44 21.71 -40.68
C SER A 102 14.87 20.35 -41.27
N GLY A 103 14.01 19.33 -41.24
CA GLY A 103 14.28 17.98 -41.73
C GLY A 103 15.23 17.14 -40.86
N ARG A 104 15.59 17.61 -39.66
CA ARG A 104 16.38 16.84 -38.70
C ARG A 104 15.51 15.88 -37.91
N ARG A 105 15.91 14.62 -37.87
CA ARG A 105 15.27 13.57 -37.07
C ARG A 105 15.92 13.51 -35.71
N SER A 106 15.09 13.55 -34.66
CA SER A 106 15.50 13.36 -33.26
C SER A 106 14.52 12.47 -32.53
N PHE A 107 15.02 11.70 -31.57
CA PHE A 107 14.15 10.95 -30.69
C PHE A 107 13.62 11.88 -29.59
N ARG A 108 12.31 11.83 -29.38
CA ARG A 108 11.66 12.47 -28.25
C ARG A 108 11.00 11.39 -27.37
N PHE A 109 11.27 11.45 -26.07
CA PHE A 109 10.57 10.60 -25.13
C PHE A 109 9.14 11.08 -24.92
N VAL A 110 8.20 10.15 -25.07
CA VAL A 110 6.78 10.36 -24.77
C VAL A 110 6.47 9.58 -23.50
N GLU A 111 6.16 10.31 -22.43
CA GLU A 111 5.88 9.73 -21.11
C GLU A 111 4.64 8.83 -21.13
N GLY A 112 4.78 7.65 -20.57
CA GLY A 112 3.66 6.73 -20.33
C GLY A 112 2.80 7.15 -19.13
N PRO A 113 1.71 6.42 -18.86
CA PRO A 113 0.81 6.71 -17.74
C PRO A 113 1.46 6.56 -16.36
N ILE A 114 2.59 5.89 -16.24
CA ILE A 114 3.32 5.75 -14.97
C ILE A 114 3.84 7.10 -14.43
N PHE A 115 4.04 8.08 -15.31
CA PHE A 115 4.42 9.44 -14.91
C PHE A 115 3.21 10.17 -14.32
N THR A 116 2.88 9.79 -13.10
CA THR A 116 1.80 10.34 -12.26
C THR A 116 2.14 10.12 -10.79
N ASN A 117 1.41 10.78 -9.88
CA ASN A 117 1.62 10.58 -8.45
C ASN A 117 0.93 9.30 -7.93
N ILE A 118 -0.31 9.05 -8.37
CA ILE A 118 -1.06 7.84 -8.03
C ILE A 118 -1.38 7.09 -9.31
N LEU A 119 -0.82 5.89 -9.43
CA LEU A 119 -1.12 4.98 -10.52
C LEU A 119 -2.03 3.86 -10.02
N LEU A 120 -3.20 3.69 -10.62
CA LEU A 120 -4.03 2.52 -10.47
C LEU A 120 -3.72 1.53 -11.60
N ALA A 121 -3.03 0.44 -11.26
CA ALA A 121 -2.77 -0.69 -12.15
C ALA A 121 -3.91 -1.70 -11.99
N ASP A 122 -4.94 -1.58 -12.82
CA ASP A 122 -6.17 -2.34 -12.65
C ASP A 122 -6.05 -3.72 -13.34
N GLU A 123 -6.36 -4.78 -12.58
CA GLU A 123 -6.27 -6.20 -13.01
C GLU A 123 -4.86 -6.61 -13.46
N ILE A 124 -3.85 -6.32 -12.63
CA ILE A 124 -2.43 -6.55 -12.94
C ILE A 124 -2.12 -8.00 -13.38
N ASN A 125 -2.90 -8.96 -12.88
CA ASN A 125 -2.75 -10.38 -13.22
C ASN A 125 -3.27 -10.77 -14.62
N ARG A 126 -3.86 -9.85 -15.40
CA ARG A 126 -4.32 -10.12 -16.77
C ARG A 126 -3.27 -9.87 -17.85
N THR A 127 -2.12 -9.35 -17.49
CA THR A 127 -1.04 -9.06 -18.45
C THR A 127 0.14 -10.01 -18.27
N PRO A 128 0.91 -10.29 -19.35
CA PRO A 128 2.07 -11.17 -19.27
C PRO A 128 3.14 -10.71 -18.27
N PRO A 129 3.95 -11.62 -17.72
CA PRO A 129 4.96 -11.33 -16.69
C PRO A 129 5.96 -10.23 -17.05
N LYS A 130 6.28 -10.06 -18.34
CA LYS A 130 7.19 -9.01 -18.81
C LYS A 130 6.67 -7.60 -18.51
N THR A 131 5.38 -7.38 -18.73
CA THR A 131 4.73 -6.09 -18.49
C THR A 131 4.54 -5.85 -16.99
N GLN A 132 4.16 -6.91 -16.24
CA GLN A 132 4.14 -6.84 -14.76
C GLN A 132 5.51 -6.45 -14.19
N ALA A 133 6.59 -7.07 -14.68
CA ALA A 133 7.95 -6.81 -14.21
C ALA A 133 8.38 -5.35 -14.44
N ALA A 134 8.01 -4.75 -15.57
CA ALA A 134 8.32 -3.35 -15.86
C ALA A 134 7.68 -2.38 -14.85
N LEU A 135 6.39 -2.59 -14.52
CA LEU A 135 5.73 -1.80 -13.48
C LEU A 135 6.41 -1.99 -12.12
N LEU A 136 6.66 -3.25 -11.72
CA LEU A 136 7.22 -3.58 -10.42
C LEU A 136 8.68 -3.08 -10.25
N GLN A 137 9.44 -3.01 -11.34
CA GLN A 137 10.76 -2.37 -11.33
C GLN A 137 10.64 -0.88 -11.09
N ALA A 138 9.81 -0.19 -11.87
CA ALA A 138 9.59 1.24 -11.71
C ALA A 138 9.05 1.62 -10.32
N MET A 139 8.20 0.79 -9.72
CA MET A 139 7.75 0.94 -8.33
C MET A 139 8.90 0.93 -7.34
N GLN A 140 9.86 0.02 -7.52
CA GLN A 140 10.97 -0.16 -6.60
C GLN A 140 12.05 0.93 -6.76
N GLU A 141 12.40 1.24 -8.01
CA GLU A 141 13.48 2.15 -8.36
C GLU A 141 13.03 3.62 -8.39
N ARG A 142 11.71 3.85 -8.55
CA ARG A 142 11.08 5.18 -8.74
C ARG A 142 11.60 5.91 -9.96
N GLU A 143 12.05 5.16 -10.93
CA GLU A 143 12.54 5.64 -12.19
C GLU A 143 12.20 4.66 -13.30
N VAL A 144 12.27 5.14 -14.54
CA VAL A 144 12.02 4.36 -15.74
C VAL A 144 13.21 4.55 -16.68
N SER A 145 13.80 3.45 -17.13
CA SER A 145 14.87 3.49 -18.14
C SER A 145 14.29 3.18 -19.53
N VAL A 146 14.51 4.10 -20.48
CA VAL A 146 14.09 3.93 -21.88
C VAL A 146 15.29 4.21 -22.80
N GLY A 147 15.76 3.17 -23.47
CA GLY A 147 17.01 3.23 -24.24
C GLY A 147 18.21 3.41 -23.32
N GLN A 148 18.91 4.53 -23.43
CA GLN A 148 20.09 4.87 -22.60
C GLN A 148 19.79 5.92 -21.52
N GLU A 149 18.57 6.42 -21.47
CA GLU A 149 18.17 7.49 -20.56
C GLU A 149 17.29 6.95 -19.43
N THR A 150 17.43 7.57 -18.25
CA THR A 150 16.65 7.25 -17.06
C THR A 150 15.84 8.46 -16.62
N TYR A 151 14.56 8.27 -16.43
CA TYR A 151 13.58 9.29 -16.09
C TYR A 151 13.03 9.06 -14.70
N GLN A 152 13.11 10.07 -13.85
CA GLN A 152 12.59 10.00 -12.47
C GLN A 152 11.06 10.11 -12.47
N LEU A 153 10.41 9.28 -11.66
CA LEU A 153 8.96 9.40 -11.45
C LEU A 153 8.64 10.57 -10.52
N PRO A 154 7.44 11.15 -10.61
CA PRO A 154 7.00 12.23 -9.71
C PRO A 154 7.07 11.83 -8.23
N ASP A 155 7.44 12.76 -7.36
CA ASP A 155 7.39 12.56 -5.90
C ASP A 155 6.24 13.39 -5.28
N PRO A 156 5.28 12.78 -4.55
CA PRO A 156 5.19 11.37 -4.19
C PRO A 156 4.73 10.49 -5.36
N PHE A 157 5.28 9.26 -5.44
CA PHE A 157 4.81 8.23 -6.35
C PHE A 157 4.23 7.04 -5.56
N PHE A 158 3.02 6.64 -5.93
CA PHE A 158 2.29 5.58 -5.25
C PHE A 158 1.53 4.72 -6.26
N THR A 159 1.71 3.42 -6.22
CA THR A 159 0.98 2.46 -7.05
C THR A 159 0.01 1.66 -6.22
N ILE A 160 -1.22 1.57 -6.69
CA ILE A 160 -2.24 0.65 -6.23
C ILE A 160 -2.53 -0.31 -7.37
N ALA A 161 -2.14 -1.58 -7.21
CA ALA A 161 -2.51 -2.63 -8.15
C ALA A 161 -3.80 -3.31 -7.68
N THR A 162 -4.64 -3.77 -8.60
CA THR A 162 -5.81 -4.58 -8.26
C THR A 162 -5.69 -5.98 -8.82
N GLN A 163 -6.25 -6.94 -8.09
CA GLN A 163 -6.47 -8.31 -8.55
C GLN A 163 -7.92 -8.70 -8.29
N ASN A 164 -8.47 -9.49 -9.24
CA ASN A 164 -9.75 -10.14 -9.05
C ASN A 164 -9.50 -11.61 -8.67
N PRO A 165 -9.82 -12.03 -7.44
CA PRO A 165 -9.54 -13.39 -6.99
C PRO A 165 -10.41 -14.46 -7.67
N ILE A 166 -11.51 -14.06 -8.30
CA ILE A 166 -12.46 -14.99 -8.93
C ILE A 166 -12.04 -15.35 -10.36
N GLU A 167 -11.36 -14.42 -11.04
CA GLU A 167 -10.91 -14.63 -12.43
C GLU A 167 -9.61 -15.41 -12.44
N GLN A 168 -9.69 -16.68 -12.83
CA GLN A 168 -8.52 -17.55 -12.98
C GLN A 168 -8.17 -17.80 -14.46
N GLU A 169 -9.16 -17.78 -15.35
CA GLU A 169 -8.97 -18.01 -16.78
C GLU A 169 -8.29 -16.80 -17.44
N GLY A 170 -7.23 -17.05 -18.23
CA GLY A 170 -6.49 -15.99 -18.94
C GLY A 170 -5.68 -15.06 -18.03
N THR A 171 -5.37 -15.50 -16.80
CA THR A 171 -4.57 -14.71 -15.85
C THR A 171 -3.14 -15.25 -15.70
N TYR A 172 -2.23 -14.35 -15.35
CA TYR A 172 -0.84 -14.63 -15.00
C TYR A 172 -0.64 -14.25 -13.54
N PRO A 173 -0.67 -15.22 -12.62
CA PRO A 173 -0.46 -14.89 -11.19
C PRO A 173 0.90 -14.25 -10.97
N LEU A 174 0.93 -13.28 -10.07
CA LEU A 174 2.18 -12.65 -9.65
C LEU A 174 3.01 -13.66 -8.84
N PRO A 175 4.28 -13.90 -9.19
CA PRO A 175 5.18 -14.69 -8.36
C PRO A 175 5.36 -14.08 -6.96
N GLU A 176 5.62 -14.90 -5.96
CA GLU A 176 5.80 -14.48 -4.56
C GLU A 176 6.86 -13.39 -4.39
N ALA A 177 7.97 -13.50 -5.12
CA ALA A 177 9.02 -12.47 -5.13
C ALA A 177 8.56 -11.11 -5.66
N GLN A 178 7.52 -11.08 -6.49
CA GLN A 178 6.89 -9.86 -6.99
C GLN A 178 5.85 -9.35 -6.01
N LEU A 179 5.06 -10.23 -5.40
CA LEU A 179 4.11 -9.88 -4.34
C LEU A 179 4.81 -9.23 -3.14
N ASP A 180 6.01 -9.68 -2.79
CA ASP A 180 6.81 -9.12 -1.68
C ASP A 180 7.16 -7.63 -1.86
N ARG A 181 7.03 -7.07 -3.08
CA ARG A 181 7.24 -5.63 -3.34
C ARG A 181 6.09 -4.75 -2.88
N PHE A 182 4.88 -5.31 -2.76
CA PHE A 182 3.73 -4.58 -2.20
C PHE A 182 3.83 -4.55 -0.67
N MET A 183 3.66 -3.39 -0.09
CA MET A 183 3.66 -3.24 1.36
C MET A 183 2.48 -3.95 1.99
N PHE A 184 1.29 -3.67 1.48
CA PHE A 184 0.05 -4.28 1.93
C PHE A 184 -0.65 -5.03 0.81
N ASN A 185 -1.18 -6.19 1.15
CA ASN A 185 -2.27 -6.83 0.43
C ASN A 185 -3.57 -6.49 1.18
N ILE A 186 -4.41 -5.69 0.55
CA ILE A 186 -5.63 -5.14 1.15
C ILE A 186 -6.83 -5.86 0.55
N LYS A 187 -7.62 -6.53 1.36
CA LYS A 187 -8.86 -7.17 0.92
C LYS A 187 -10.02 -6.20 1.00
N VAL A 188 -10.71 -6.06 -0.12
CA VAL A 188 -11.95 -5.28 -0.24
C VAL A 188 -13.11 -6.28 -0.24
N GLY A 189 -13.81 -6.37 0.88
CA GLY A 189 -14.95 -7.24 1.07
C GLY A 189 -16.26 -6.62 0.60
N TYR A 190 -17.32 -7.44 0.57
CA TYR A 190 -18.68 -6.94 0.36
C TYR A 190 -19.08 -6.00 1.51
N PRO A 191 -19.89 -4.97 1.22
CA PRO A 191 -20.47 -4.14 2.26
C PRO A 191 -21.42 -4.95 3.15
N SER A 192 -21.60 -4.51 4.37
CA SER A 192 -22.69 -5.01 5.22
C SER A 192 -24.05 -4.61 4.66
N ALA A 193 -25.15 -5.26 5.09
CA ALA A 193 -26.49 -4.94 4.63
C ALA A 193 -26.83 -3.44 4.80
N SER A 194 -26.47 -2.86 5.94
CA SER A 194 -26.70 -1.43 6.20
C SER A 194 -25.84 -0.50 5.33
N GLU A 195 -24.61 -0.89 5.03
CA GLU A 195 -23.74 -0.15 4.12
C GLU A 195 -24.26 -0.24 2.67
N GLU A 196 -24.75 -1.40 2.25
CA GLU A 196 -25.33 -1.60 0.92
C GLU A 196 -26.58 -0.71 0.71
N GLU A 197 -27.47 -0.64 1.71
CA GLU A 197 -28.59 0.30 1.68
C GLU A 197 -28.12 1.76 1.53
N GLN A 198 -27.09 2.17 2.27
CA GLN A 198 -26.53 3.52 2.16
C GLN A 198 -25.90 3.78 0.78
N ILE A 199 -25.20 2.78 0.21
CA ILE A 199 -24.64 2.87 -1.14
C ILE A 199 -25.74 3.09 -2.17
N LEU A 200 -26.82 2.31 -2.11
CA LEU A 200 -27.96 2.45 -3.02
C LEU A 200 -28.59 3.84 -2.92
N LEU A 201 -28.81 4.34 -1.72
CA LEU A 201 -29.33 5.68 -1.48
C LEU A 201 -28.38 6.78 -1.99
N ALA A 202 -27.08 6.63 -1.76
CA ALA A 202 -26.07 7.62 -2.16
C ALA A 202 -25.87 7.67 -3.68
N THR A 203 -25.87 6.51 -4.35
CA THR A 203 -25.57 6.40 -5.79
C THR A 203 -26.73 6.70 -6.70
N THR A 204 -27.98 6.61 -6.19
CA THR A 204 -29.20 6.90 -6.95
C THR A 204 -29.66 8.36 -6.83
N ARG A 205 -28.99 9.18 -6.02
CA ARG A 205 -29.27 10.63 -5.93
C ARG A 205 -28.75 11.35 -7.17
N ALA A 206 -29.48 12.43 -7.54
CA ALA A 206 -29.11 13.27 -8.68
C ALA A 206 -27.81 14.06 -8.43
N GLU A 207 -27.54 14.44 -7.19
CA GLU A 207 -26.35 15.19 -6.81
C GLU A 207 -25.25 14.25 -6.35
N LYS A 208 -24.05 14.38 -6.97
CA LYS A 208 -22.86 13.69 -6.54
C LYS A 208 -22.12 14.52 -5.49
N PRO A 209 -21.67 13.92 -4.38
CA PRO A 209 -20.94 14.65 -3.36
C PRO A 209 -19.61 15.19 -3.92
N GLU A 210 -19.34 16.46 -3.64
CA GLU A 210 -18.05 17.07 -3.93
C GLU A 210 -17.08 16.84 -2.77
N VAL A 211 -15.87 16.42 -3.09
CA VAL A 211 -14.78 16.27 -2.12
C VAL A 211 -13.84 17.46 -2.18
N ARG A 212 -13.38 17.89 -1.02
CA ARG A 212 -12.40 18.97 -0.88
C ARG A 212 -10.99 18.44 -0.90
N LYS A 213 -10.06 19.24 -1.39
CA LYS A 213 -8.62 19.01 -1.27
C LYS A 213 -8.21 19.23 0.18
N VAL A 214 -7.51 18.28 0.78
CA VAL A 214 -7.07 18.34 2.18
C VAL A 214 -5.55 18.49 2.29
N LEU A 215 -4.80 17.79 1.43
CA LEU A 215 -3.34 17.85 1.37
C LEU A 215 -2.89 18.17 -0.04
N SER A 216 -1.64 18.61 -0.16
CA SER A 216 -0.94 18.71 -1.45
C SER A 216 0.15 17.66 -1.54
N GLY A 217 0.65 17.37 -2.74
CA GLY A 217 1.77 16.45 -2.93
C GLY A 217 3.00 16.81 -2.07
N ARG A 218 3.32 18.12 -1.95
CA ARG A 218 4.41 18.60 -1.09
C ARG A 218 4.14 18.31 0.40
N ALA A 219 2.89 18.46 0.86
CA ALA A 219 2.52 18.15 2.23
C ALA A 219 2.67 16.64 2.50
N ILE A 220 2.30 15.78 1.54
CA ILE A 220 2.49 14.32 1.67
C ILE A 220 3.98 13.99 1.84
N VAL A 221 4.87 14.56 1.04
CA VAL A 221 6.33 14.33 1.16
C VAL A 221 6.85 14.77 2.53
N ASN A 222 6.36 15.87 3.08
CA ASN A 222 6.73 16.31 4.43
C ASN A 222 6.22 15.35 5.52
N ILE A 223 4.98 14.86 5.37
CA ILE A 223 4.42 13.85 6.28
C ILE A 223 5.22 12.53 6.20
N GLN A 224 5.63 12.10 5.00
CA GLN A 224 6.48 10.92 4.84
C GLN A 224 7.82 11.06 5.59
N LYS A 225 8.42 12.26 5.61
CA LYS A 225 9.62 12.53 6.40
C LYS A 225 9.32 12.49 7.91
N LEU A 226 8.19 13.06 8.33
CA LEU A 226 7.73 13.03 9.72
C LEU A 226 7.54 11.58 10.20
N VAL A 227 6.80 10.77 9.43
CA VAL A 227 6.56 9.36 9.73
C VAL A 227 7.87 8.56 9.76
N GLY A 228 8.80 8.84 8.85
CA GLY A 228 10.15 8.25 8.87
C GLY A 228 10.89 8.50 10.18
N GLY A 229 10.68 9.66 10.81
CA GLY A 229 11.29 10.07 12.08
C GLY A 229 10.62 9.49 13.34
N VAL A 230 9.47 8.80 13.22
CA VAL A 230 8.80 8.18 14.39
C VAL A 230 9.73 7.18 15.07
N ALA A 231 9.85 7.27 16.39
CA ALA A 231 10.76 6.45 17.16
C ALA A 231 10.32 4.99 17.23
N VAL A 232 11.29 4.10 17.14
CA VAL A 232 11.11 2.64 17.27
C VAL A 232 12.11 2.14 18.29
N SER A 233 11.65 1.54 19.38
CA SER A 233 12.52 0.95 20.37
C SER A 233 13.06 -0.42 19.94
N ASP A 234 14.20 -0.83 20.50
CA ASP A 234 14.73 -2.18 20.32
C ASP A 234 13.73 -3.28 20.72
N TYR A 235 12.85 -2.95 21.66
CA TYR A 235 11.77 -3.84 22.09
C TYR A 235 10.80 -4.16 20.92
N ILE A 236 10.39 -3.14 20.18
CA ILE A 236 9.54 -3.32 18.99
C ILE A 236 10.29 -4.06 17.89
N VAL A 237 11.55 -3.72 17.64
CA VAL A 237 12.37 -4.40 16.63
C VAL A 237 12.49 -5.91 16.95
N LYS A 238 12.73 -6.26 18.22
CA LYS A 238 12.78 -7.65 18.69
C LYS A 238 11.44 -8.37 18.50
N TYR A 239 10.32 -7.72 18.81
CA TYR A 239 8.99 -8.28 18.60
C TYR A 239 8.73 -8.57 17.12
N VAL A 240 8.97 -7.59 16.24
CA VAL A 240 8.81 -7.72 14.79
C VAL A 240 9.70 -8.84 14.23
N ALA A 241 10.96 -8.90 14.63
CA ALA A 241 11.88 -9.95 14.19
C ALA A 241 11.38 -11.34 14.63
N ARG A 242 10.89 -11.48 15.87
CA ARG A 242 10.31 -12.71 16.40
C ARG A 242 9.06 -13.12 15.62
N LEU A 243 8.14 -12.17 15.38
CA LEU A 243 6.91 -12.41 14.62
C LEU A 243 7.21 -12.89 13.19
N VAL A 244 8.12 -12.21 12.48
CA VAL A 244 8.49 -12.60 11.11
C VAL A 244 9.19 -13.96 11.07
N ARG A 245 10.09 -14.25 11.99
CA ARG A 245 10.77 -15.56 12.06
C ARG A 245 9.79 -16.68 12.39
N ALA A 246 8.82 -16.43 13.25
CA ALA A 246 7.81 -17.40 13.62
C ALA A 246 6.91 -17.83 12.43
N THR A 247 6.89 -17.09 11.33
CA THR A 247 6.20 -17.51 10.09
C THR A 247 6.95 -18.58 9.30
N ARG A 248 8.24 -18.83 9.61
CA ARG A 248 9.12 -19.70 8.82
C ARG A 248 9.10 -21.12 9.36
N PRO A 249 8.67 -22.14 8.60
CA PRO A 249 8.47 -23.50 9.11
C PRO A 249 9.75 -24.18 9.63
N LYS A 250 10.92 -23.76 9.16
CA LYS A 250 12.23 -24.31 9.58
C LYS A 250 12.94 -23.51 10.67
N ASP A 251 12.33 -22.40 11.14
CA ASP A 251 12.93 -21.60 12.21
C ASP A 251 12.66 -22.26 13.58
N PRO A 252 13.67 -22.38 14.45
CA PRO A 252 13.48 -22.96 15.80
C PRO A 252 12.45 -22.21 16.66
N GLN A 253 12.13 -20.98 16.34
CA GLN A 253 11.13 -20.17 17.03
C GLN A 253 9.73 -20.31 16.44
N ALA A 254 9.56 -21.08 15.36
CA ALA A 254 8.26 -21.30 14.74
C ALA A 254 7.38 -22.19 15.64
N PRO A 255 6.12 -21.83 15.87
CA PRO A 255 5.17 -22.72 16.50
C PRO A 255 4.99 -24.02 15.70
N PRO A 256 4.68 -25.18 16.35
CA PRO A 256 4.56 -26.47 15.68
C PRO A 256 3.59 -26.44 14.48
N TYR A 257 2.45 -25.76 14.61
CA TYR A 257 1.46 -25.66 13.52
C TYR A 257 1.98 -24.89 12.29
N VAL A 258 2.98 -23.99 12.45
CA VAL A 258 3.60 -23.32 11.31
C VAL A 258 4.48 -24.30 10.54
N ALA A 259 5.23 -25.15 11.25
CA ALA A 259 6.03 -26.20 10.62
C ALA A 259 5.16 -27.22 9.85
N GLU A 260 3.94 -27.43 10.33
CA GLU A 260 2.96 -28.39 9.76
C GLU A 260 2.17 -27.81 8.57
N LEU A 261 1.81 -26.50 8.61
CA LEU A 261 0.82 -25.88 7.71
C LEU A 261 1.40 -24.89 6.71
N VAL A 262 2.68 -24.51 6.84
CA VAL A 262 3.33 -23.48 6.01
C VAL A 262 4.46 -24.08 5.20
N ASP A 263 4.45 -23.85 3.88
CA ASP A 263 5.55 -24.20 2.99
C ASP A 263 6.63 -23.13 3.00
N TRP A 264 6.21 -21.86 3.02
CA TRP A 264 7.11 -20.71 2.92
C TRP A 264 6.64 -19.55 3.82
N GLY A 265 7.58 -18.99 4.60
CA GLY A 265 7.33 -17.88 5.51
C GLY A 265 7.96 -16.57 5.04
N ALA A 266 7.60 -15.48 5.72
CA ALA A 266 7.97 -14.12 5.35
C ALA A 266 9.48 -13.82 5.43
N GLY A 267 9.98 -13.02 4.48
CA GLY A 267 11.35 -12.53 4.43
C GLY A 267 11.58 -11.28 5.30
N PRO A 268 12.83 -10.77 5.37
CA PRO A 268 13.18 -9.57 6.15
C PRO A 268 12.41 -8.30 5.73
N ARG A 269 12.01 -8.18 4.46
CA ARG A 269 11.22 -7.06 3.94
C ARG A 269 9.88 -6.91 4.67
N ALA A 270 9.27 -8.03 5.05
CA ALA A 270 8.06 -8.01 5.88
C ALA A 270 8.28 -7.27 7.20
N GLY A 271 9.42 -7.52 7.87
CA GLY A 271 9.79 -6.80 9.10
C GLY A 271 9.98 -5.30 8.88
N GLN A 272 10.58 -4.91 7.76
CA GLN A 272 10.72 -3.50 7.39
C GLN A 272 9.34 -2.85 7.20
N PHE A 273 8.41 -3.50 6.51
CA PHE A 273 7.06 -3.00 6.30
C PHE A 273 6.23 -2.98 7.58
N LEU A 274 6.39 -3.94 8.48
CA LEU A 274 5.76 -3.91 9.80
C LEU A 274 6.21 -2.71 10.62
N ILE A 275 7.51 -2.38 10.60
CA ILE A 275 8.03 -1.21 11.30
C ILE A 275 7.54 0.08 10.62
N GLN A 276 7.64 0.18 9.30
CA GLN A 276 7.20 1.37 8.56
C GLN A 276 5.70 1.62 8.73
N GLY A 277 4.88 0.59 8.60
CA GLY A 277 3.43 0.70 8.81
C GLY A 277 3.07 1.04 10.25
N GLY A 278 3.76 0.44 11.23
CA GLY A 278 3.61 0.80 12.63
C GLY A 278 3.94 2.27 12.90
N LYS A 279 4.98 2.83 12.26
CA LYS A 279 5.27 4.27 12.31
C LYS A 279 4.15 5.12 11.75
N ALA A 280 3.56 4.71 10.61
CA ALA A 280 2.43 5.43 10.04
C ALA A 280 1.21 5.41 10.95
N VAL A 281 0.85 4.24 11.49
CA VAL A 281 -0.27 4.08 12.43
C VAL A 281 -0.06 4.96 13.66
N ALA A 282 1.12 4.89 14.30
CA ALA A 282 1.44 5.73 15.46
C ALA A 282 1.31 7.23 15.15
N ALA A 283 1.87 7.69 14.03
CA ALA A 283 1.79 9.10 13.62
C ALA A 283 0.36 9.54 13.29
N MET A 284 -0.42 8.71 12.60
CA MET A 284 -1.83 8.97 12.31
C MET A 284 -2.69 9.09 13.58
N ASP A 285 -2.31 8.39 14.64
CA ASP A 285 -2.93 8.47 15.95
C ASP A 285 -2.31 9.60 16.83
N GLY A 286 -1.42 10.43 16.28
CA GLY A 286 -0.79 11.55 17.00
C GLY A 286 0.32 11.14 17.96
N ARG A 287 0.92 9.93 17.79
CA ARG A 287 2.00 9.43 18.65
C ARG A 287 3.34 9.40 17.89
N PHE A 288 4.42 9.71 18.59
CA PHE A 288 5.78 9.71 18.04
C PHE A 288 6.60 8.48 18.43
N SER A 289 5.95 7.42 18.82
CA SER A 289 6.58 6.14 19.13
C SER A 289 5.68 4.98 18.73
N VAL A 290 6.29 3.96 18.15
CA VAL A 290 5.57 2.73 17.76
C VAL A 290 5.31 1.86 18.96
N SER A 291 4.09 1.34 19.07
CA SER A 291 3.68 0.31 20.03
C SER A 291 3.56 -1.07 19.37
N ILE A 292 3.46 -2.12 20.19
CA ILE A 292 3.19 -3.48 19.67
C ILE A 292 1.83 -3.54 19.00
N ASP A 293 0.84 -2.82 19.52
CA ASP A 293 -0.51 -2.79 18.94
C ASP A 293 -0.53 -2.17 17.54
N ASP A 294 0.32 -1.17 17.27
CA ASP A 294 0.49 -0.62 15.93
C ASP A 294 0.99 -1.68 14.93
N VAL A 295 1.93 -2.51 15.38
CA VAL A 295 2.45 -3.64 14.58
C VAL A 295 1.38 -4.70 14.37
N ARG A 296 0.64 -5.07 15.43
CA ARG A 296 -0.45 -6.05 15.37
C ARG A 296 -1.55 -5.63 14.39
N ARG A 297 -1.92 -4.35 14.40
CA ARG A 297 -2.98 -3.76 13.55
C ARG A 297 -2.71 -3.96 12.06
N ILE A 298 -1.46 -3.93 11.65
CA ILE A 298 -1.06 -4.07 10.24
C ILE A 298 -0.43 -5.42 9.90
N ALA A 299 -0.31 -6.32 10.86
CA ALA A 299 0.38 -7.59 10.66
C ALA A 299 -0.28 -8.43 9.55
N VAL A 300 -1.60 -8.55 9.56
CA VAL A 300 -2.32 -9.34 8.56
C VAL A 300 -2.12 -8.80 7.14
N PRO A 301 -2.40 -7.52 6.82
CA PRO A 301 -2.19 -7.01 5.45
C PRO A 301 -0.73 -7.01 5.01
N VAL A 302 0.25 -6.97 5.93
CA VAL A 302 1.67 -7.09 5.58
C VAL A 302 2.07 -8.54 5.32
N LEU A 303 1.56 -9.50 6.07
CA LEU A 303 2.07 -10.87 6.07
C LEU A 303 1.28 -11.84 5.18
N ARG A 304 -0.02 -11.59 4.92
CA ARG A 304 -0.90 -12.57 4.25
C ARG A 304 -0.42 -13.02 2.87
N HIS A 305 0.22 -12.15 2.11
CA HIS A 305 0.75 -12.44 0.77
C HIS A 305 2.23 -12.85 0.78
N ARG A 306 2.80 -13.07 1.96
CA ARG A 306 4.19 -13.49 2.20
C ARG A 306 4.32 -14.84 2.84
N ILE A 307 3.19 -15.48 3.10
CA ILE A 307 3.10 -16.82 3.70
C ILE A 307 2.37 -17.71 2.72
N ALA A 308 3.04 -18.75 2.25
CA ALA A 308 2.44 -19.79 1.43
C ALA A 308 2.05 -20.97 2.33
N THR A 309 0.76 -21.29 2.33
CA THR A 309 0.21 -22.47 3.03
C THR A 309 0.36 -23.71 2.17
N ASN A 310 0.61 -24.86 2.82
CA ASN A 310 0.72 -26.12 2.13
C ASN A 310 -0.66 -26.76 1.84
N PHE A 311 -0.65 -27.91 1.19
CA PHE A 311 -1.88 -28.66 0.82
C PHE A 311 -2.71 -29.07 2.05
N GLN A 312 -2.07 -29.41 3.19
CA GLN A 312 -2.79 -29.77 4.40
C GLN A 312 -3.60 -28.59 4.94
N ALA A 313 -2.99 -27.40 5.04
CA ALA A 313 -3.70 -26.21 5.46
C ALA A 313 -4.89 -25.90 4.53
N GLN A 314 -4.72 -26.06 3.21
CA GLN A 314 -5.80 -25.86 2.25
C GLN A 314 -6.93 -26.88 2.43
N ALA A 315 -6.61 -28.13 2.68
CA ALA A 315 -7.59 -29.20 2.94
C ALA A 315 -8.38 -28.95 4.24
N GLU A 316 -7.75 -28.31 5.23
CA GLU A 316 -8.39 -27.92 6.50
C GLU A 316 -9.12 -26.56 6.41
N GLY A 317 -9.10 -25.89 5.25
CA GLY A 317 -9.71 -24.57 5.05
C GLY A 317 -8.97 -23.43 5.77
N LEU A 318 -7.71 -23.66 6.15
CA LEU A 318 -6.88 -22.66 6.81
C LEU A 318 -6.16 -21.79 5.77
N THR A 319 -6.25 -20.48 5.97
CA THR A 319 -5.63 -19.46 5.11
C THR A 319 -4.37 -18.89 5.75
N SER A 320 -3.53 -18.23 4.94
CA SER A 320 -2.40 -17.45 5.47
C SER A 320 -2.84 -16.40 6.49
N GLU A 321 -4.05 -15.85 6.35
CA GLU A 321 -4.61 -14.87 7.30
C GLU A 321 -4.86 -15.49 8.67
N THR A 322 -5.56 -16.64 8.71
CA THR A 322 -5.82 -17.36 9.96
C THR A 322 -4.53 -17.73 10.69
N ILE A 323 -3.48 -18.10 9.94
CA ILE A 323 -2.16 -18.38 10.51
C ILE A 323 -1.53 -17.09 11.08
N VAL A 324 -1.58 -15.97 10.35
CA VAL A 324 -1.06 -14.69 10.85
C VAL A 324 -1.80 -14.20 12.08
N GLU A 325 -3.12 -14.25 12.08
CA GLU A 325 -3.95 -13.87 13.24
C GLU A 325 -3.62 -14.70 14.47
N ARG A 326 -3.40 -16.00 14.28
CA ARG A 326 -2.98 -16.89 15.36
C ARG A 326 -1.58 -16.52 15.87
N LEU A 327 -0.62 -16.28 14.98
CA LEU A 327 0.75 -15.83 15.33
C LEU A 327 0.71 -14.52 16.13
N VAL A 328 -0.05 -13.53 15.69
CA VAL A 328 -0.19 -12.24 16.38
C VAL A 328 -0.70 -12.38 17.80
N ARG A 329 -1.60 -13.35 18.06
CA ARG A 329 -2.13 -13.64 19.40
C ARG A 329 -1.18 -14.43 20.29
N GLU A 330 -0.43 -15.38 19.69
CA GLU A 330 0.37 -16.35 20.44
C GLU A 330 1.83 -15.92 20.65
N ILE A 331 2.39 -15.10 19.74
CA ILE A 331 3.79 -14.68 19.87
C ILE A 331 3.95 -13.74 21.07
N PRO A 332 4.74 -14.15 22.07
CA PRO A 332 4.92 -13.38 23.29
C PRO A 332 5.71 -12.10 23.02
N GLU A 333 5.33 -11.06 23.74
CA GLU A 333 6.09 -9.81 23.77
C GLU A 333 7.51 -10.08 24.33
N PRO A 334 8.54 -9.34 23.86
CA PRO A 334 9.86 -9.44 24.45
C PRO A 334 9.84 -9.02 25.93
N GLU A 335 10.76 -9.56 26.72
CA GLU A 335 10.93 -9.09 28.09
C GLU A 335 11.42 -7.64 28.10
N ILE A 336 10.75 -6.81 28.90
CA ILE A 336 11.20 -5.43 29.14
C ILE A 336 12.47 -5.53 29.99
N PRO A 337 13.63 -4.98 29.54
CA PRO A 337 14.81 -4.94 30.36
C PRO A 337 14.49 -4.24 31.68
N ARG A 338 14.57 -4.96 32.80
CA ARG A 338 14.46 -4.30 34.11
C ARG A 338 15.64 -3.32 34.21
N LEU A 339 15.33 -2.03 34.29
CA LEU A 339 16.32 -1.03 34.69
C LEU A 339 16.85 -1.47 36.05
N VAL A 340 18.06 -2.05 36.04
CA VAL A 340 18.82 -2.25 37.27
C VAL A 340 19.08 -0.85 37.80
N LYS A 341 18.49 -0.54 38.98
CA LYS A 341 18.71 0.72 39.70
C LYS A 341 20.13 0.80 40.17
#